data_037ba0c5eaa12d6d866045ecc51a4db2
#
_entry.id   037ba0c5eaa12d6d866045ecc51a4db2
#
_cell.length_a   1.000
_cell.length_b   1.000
_cell.length_c   1.000
_cell.angle_alpha   90.00
_cell.angle_beta   90.00
_cell.angle_gamma   90.00
#
_symmetry.space_group_name_H-M   'P 1'
#
loop_
_entity.id
_entity.type
_entity.pdbx_description
1 polymer ?
#
loop_
_entity_poly.entity_id
_entity_poly.type
_entity_poly.pdbx_seq_one_letter_code
_entity_poly.pdbx_strand_id
1 'polypeptide(L)'
;REAESLDPQQRLVMEVCWETLEHAGIAPTSLKGGKTGVFVGQYWDDYSSQRIYCTDNRDIDRYAQLSALRGLTAGRICHILDSHGPAIQLDTACSSSSLAVHLACQSLRSGESDVALAGGVSLILAPEHLIGICQMAALSPDGRCKTFDASADGFGQGEGCGVIALKRLADAQADGDNVLAVVQGSAATPKVGKAMHPVLSDRLVKLEQGDGIQACDSALRDIVAATEEAARCHTMAAALDYELLQTMA
;
A
#
# COMPACT_ATOMS: atom_id res chain seq x y z
N ARG A 1 13.31 12.41 20.86
CA ARG A 1 12.26 11.79 21.72
C ARG A 1 11.06 11.33 20.89
N GLU A 2 10.43 12.22 20.09
CA GLU A 2 9.28 11.82 19.29
C GLU A 2 9.67 10.74 18.27
N ALA A 3 10.73 10.92 17.50
CA ALA A 3 11.23 9.95 16.53
C ALA A 3 11.58 8.58 17.13
N GLU A 4 12.09 8.56 18.36
CA GLU A 4 12.40 7.33 19.10
C GLU A 4 11.14 6.56 19.51
N SER A 5 10.06 7.30 19.80
CA SER A 5 8.76 6.72 20.19
C SER A 5 7.87 6.38 19.00
N LEU A 6 8.18 6.88 17.80
CA LEU A 6 7.33 6.73 16.63
C LEU A 6 7.28 5.28 16.16
N ASP A 7 6.07 4.82 15.80
CA ASP A 7 5.85 3.52 15.18
C ASP A 7 6.84 3.31 14.02
N PRO A 8 7.61 2.21 14.02
CA PRO A 8 8.53 1.88 12.93
C PRO A 8 7.90 1.94 11.55
N GLN A 9 6.62 1.56 11.41
CA GLN A 9 5.89 1.65 10.15
C GLN A 9 5.74 3.09 9.67
N GLN A 10 5.45 4.03 10.59
CA GLN A 10 5.37 5.45 10.24
C GLN A 10 6.72 6.02 9.81
N ARG A 11 7.82 5.60 10.47
CA ARG A 11 9.17 6.02 10.07
C ARG A 11 9.52 5.51 8.68
N LEU A 12 9.32 4.21 8.46
CA LEU A 12 9.66 3.57 7.20
C LEU A 12 8.87 4.17 6.02
N VAL A 13 7.56 4.39 6.17
CA VAL A 13 6.77 4.95 5.07
C VAL A 13 7.15 6.41 4.76
N MET A 14 7.59 7.18 5.77
CA MET A 14 8.11 8.54 5.52
C MET A 14 9.42 8.51 4.72
N GLU A 15 10.34 7.60 5.07
CA GLU A 15 11.59 7.39 4.34
C GLU A 15 11.31 6.95 2.90
N VAL A 16 10.46 5.93 2.70
CA VAL A 16 10.12 5.43 1.37
C VAL A 16 9.37 6.46 0.52
N CYS A 17 8.51 7.31 1.12
CA CYS A 17 7.90 8.43 0.39
C CYS A 17 8.95 9.43 -0.11
N TRP A 18 9.96 9.72 0.71
CA TRP A 18 11.06 10.60 0.30
C TRP A 18 11.88 9.99 -0.84
N GLU A 19 12.30 8.73 -0.69
CA GLU A 19 13.01 7.97 -1.72
C GLU A 19 12.21 7.86 -3.02
N THR A 20 10.89 7.70 -2.93
CA THR A 20 9.99 7.67 -4.08
C THR A 20 10.03 8.99 -4.86
N LEU A 21 10.04 10.13 -4.17
CA LEU A 21 10.18 11.44 -4.82
C LEU A 21 11.56 11.62 -5.46
N GLU A 22 12.63 11.20 -4.78
CA GLU A 22 13.99 11.22 -5.34
C GLU A 22 14.08 10.33 -6.60
N HIS A 23 13.53 9.12 -6.56
CA HIS A 23 13.50 8.21 -7.69
C HIS A 23 12.67 8.77 -8.88
N ALA A 24 11.59 9.49 -8.58
CA ALA A 24 10.77 10.17 -9.59
C ALA A 24 11.42 11.45 -10.14
N GLY A 25 12.55 11.89 -9.59
CA GLY A 25 13.19 13.16 -9.94
C GLY A 25 12.42 14.40 -9.47
N ILE A 26 11.48 14.24 -8.54
CA ILE A 26 10.66 15.33 -8.00
C ILE A 26 11.32 15.85 -6.73
N ALA A 27 11.80 17.09 -6.76
CA ALA A 27 12.38 17.72 -5.59
C ALA A 27 11.31 17.93 -4.51
N PRO A 28 11.44 17.41 -3.27
CA PRO A 28 10.42 17.59 -2.23
C PRO A 28 10.11 19.08 -1.95
N THR A 29 11.09 19.95 -2.14
CA THR A 29 10.92 21.40 -1.96
C THR A 29 10.02 22.04 -3.01
N SER A 30 9.86 21.43 -4.20
CA SER A 30 8.93 21.92 -5.24
C SER A 30 7.47 21.64 -4.92
N LEU A 31 7.20 20.74 -3.98
CA LEU A 31 5.85 20.35 -3.56
C LEU A 31 5.26 21.27 -2.48
N LYS A 32 6.07 22.17 -1.89
CA LYS A 32 5.65 23.04 -0.79
C LYS A 32 4.48 23.94 -1.19
N GLY A 33 3.45 23.96 -0.34
CA GLY A 33 2.23 24.73 -0.58
C GLY A 33 1.36 24.20 -1.71
N GLY A 34 1.79 23.10 -2.36
CA GLY A 34 1.08 22.45 -3.46
C GLY A 34 0.06 21.42 -3.01
N LYS A 35 -0.68 20.86 -3.97
CA LYS A 35 -1.71 19.84 -3.74
C LYS A 35 -1.12 18.43 -3.88
N THR A 36 -0.18 18.04 -3.03
CA THR A 36 0.30 16.68 -2.99
C THR A 36 -0.58 15.84 -2.08
N GLY A 37 -1.30 14.87 -2.64
CA GLY A 37 -2.09 13.91 -1.87
C GLY A 37 -1.23 12.77 -1.34
N VAL A 38 -1.53 12.26 -0.14
CA VAL A 38 -0.86 11.13 0.48
C VAL A 38 -1.88 10.08 0.89
N PHE A 39 -1.77 8.88 0.34
CA PHE A 39 -2.70 7.77 0.54
C PHE A 39 -1.93 6.54 1.00
N VAL A 40 -2.07 6.15 2.27
CA VAL A 40 -1.27 5.08 2.88
C VAL A 40 -2.16 3.98 3.44
N GLY A 41 -1.97 2.77 2.95
CA GLY A 41 -2.51 1.55 3.55
C GLY A 41 -1.65 1.09 4.72
N GLN A 42 -2.25 0.93 5.89
CA GLN A 42 -1.57 0.41 7.08
C GLN A 42 -2.58 -0.37 7.92
N TYR A 43 -2.36 -1.66 8.06
CA TYR A 43 -3.28 -2.59 8.72
C TYR A 43 -2.91 -2.86 10.18
N TRP A 44 -1.68 -3.34 10.44
CA TRP A 44 -1.25 -3.75 11.78
C TRP A 44 -1.05 -2.57 12.73
N ASP A 45 -1.44 -2.74 13.97
CA ASP A 45 -1.27 -1.78 15.07
C ASP A 45 -0.51 -2.36 16.27
N ASP A 46 0.34 -3.34 16.01
CA ASP A 46 1.18 -4.04 16.98
C ASP A 46 1.90 -3.08 17.92
N TYR A 47 2.43 -1.99 17.35
CA TYR A 47 3.17 -0.99 18.10
C TYR A 47 2.29 -0.25 19.10
N SER A 48 1.04 0.11 18.73
CA SER A 48 0.07 0.66 19.64
C SER A 48 -0.21 -0.28 20.80
N SER A 49 -0.40 -1.56 20.47
CA SER A 49 -0.70 -2.58 21.46
C SER A 49 0.43 -2.70 22.48
N GLN A 50 1.68 -2.73 22.03
CA GLN A 50 2.85 -2.80 22.91
C GLN A 50 3.07 -1.53 23.73
N ARG A 51 2.92 -0.34 23.11
CA ARG A 51 3.27 0.94 23.74
C ARG A 51 2.20 1.48 24.67
N ILE A 52 0.93 1.12 24.46
CA ILE A 52 -0.21 1.68 25.22
C ILE A 52 -0.83 0.63 26.11
N TYR A 53 -1.07 -0.58 25.62
CA TYR A 53 -1.84 -1.59 26.36
C TYR A 53 -0.98 -2.57 27.16
N CYS A 54 0.28 -2.79 26.78
CA CYS A 54 1.20 -3.71 27.46
C CYS A 54 2.23 -3.02 28.37
N THR A 55 2.17 -1.70 28.49
CA THR A 55 3.09 -0.90 29.30
C THR A 55 2.45 -0.50 30.64
N ASP A 56 3.25 -0.21 31.66
CA ASP A 56 2.77 0.40 32.89
C ASP A 56 2.14 1.78 32.56
N ASN A 57 0.94 2.04 33.04
CA ASN A 57 0.23 3.30 32.79
C ASN A 57 1.05 4.56 33.15
N ARG A 58 2.02 4.42 34.06
CA ARG A 58 2.94 5.50 34.45
C ARG A 58 3.97 5.84 33.38
N ASP A 59 4.23 4.92 32.44
CA ASP A 59 5.18 5.08 31.35
C ASP A 59 4.52 5.62 30.07
N ILE A 60 3.20 5.77 30.06
CA ILE A 60 2.45 6.36 28.95
C ILE A 60 2.63 7.88 28.97
N ASP A 61 3.51 8.36 28.12
CA ASP A 61 3.69 9.79 27.90
C ASP A 61 2.93 10.31 26.67
N ARG A 62 2.99 11.62 26.44
CA ARG A 62 2.36 12.24 25.26
C ARG A 62 2.88 11.71 23.92
N TYR A 63 4.11 11.24 23.88
CA TYR A 63 4.71 10.70 22.66
C TYR A 63 4.22 9.26 22.39
N ALA A 64 3.97 8.48 23.43
CA ALA A 64 3.42 7.13 23.26
C ALA A 64 2.06 7.18 22.54
N GLN A 65 1.17 8.07 22.95
CA GLN A 65 -0.15 8.22 22.32
C GLN A 65 -0.02 8.70 20.86
N LEU A 66 0.72 9.77 20.61
CA LEU A 66 0.83 10.36 19.26
C LEU A 66 1.58 9.45 18.28
N SER A 67 2.56 8.69 18.76
CA SER A 67 3.35 7.77 17.94
C SER A 67 2.60 6.51 17.55
N ALA A 68 1.61 6.12 18.34
CA ALA A 68 0.81 4.93 18.12
C ALA A 68 -0.41 5.16 17.21
N LEU A 69 -0.81 6.40 16.96
CA LEU A 69 -1.97 6.72 16.14
C LEU A 69 -1.70 6.56 14.65
N ARG A 70 -2.18 5.46 14.06
CA ARG A 70 -2.05 5.17 12.61
C ARG A 70 -2.64 6.29 11.74
N GLY A 71 -3.74 6.91 12.16
CA GLY A 71 -4.38 8.02 11.43
C GLY A 71 -3.49 9.24 11.19
N LEU A 72 -2.36 9.36 11.91
CA LEU A 72 -1.38 10.43 11.70
C LEU A 72 -0.33 10.13 10.61
N THR A 73 -0.26 8.89 10.14
CA THR A 73 0.78 8.44 9.20
C THR A 73 0.82 9.33 7.94
N ALA A 74 -0.29 9.45 7.23
CA ALA A 74 -0.38 10.27 6.02
C ALA A 74 -0.21 11.77 6.33
N GLY A 75 -0.79 12.25 7.44
CA GLY A 75 -0.69 13.65 7.87
C GLY A 75 0.73 14.09 8.19
N ARG A 76 1.58 13.20 8.75
CA ARG A 76 3.00 13.48 9.00
C ARG A 76 3.77 13.69 7.71
N ILE A 77 3.50 12.89 6.69
CA ILE A 77 4.13 13.01 5.37
C ILE A 77 3.73 14.34 4.73
N CYS A 78 2.43 14.68 4.74
CA CYS A 78 1.95 15.97 4.27
C CYS A 78 2.60 17.16 5.02
N HIS A 79 2.76 17.02 6.34
CA HIS A 79 3.41 18.06 7.15
C HIS A 79 4.89 18.26 6.76
N ILE A 80 5.65 17.18 6.55
CA ILE A 80 7.05 17.25 6.12
C ILE A 80 7.19 17.89 4.73
N LEU A 81 6.27 17.55 3.82
CA LEU A 81 6.25 18.07 2.46
C LEU A 81 5.62 19.47 2.38
N ASP A 82 5.09 20.01 3.48
CA ASP A 82 4.30 21.24 3.50
C ASP A 82 3.19 21.23 2.43
N SER A 83 2.46 20.11 2.37
CA SER A 83 1.44 19.84 1.35
C SER A 83 0.03 20.15 1.84
N HIS A 84 -0.81 20.64 0.93
CA HIS A 84 -2.23 20.98 1.15
C HIS A 84 -3.21 20.00 0.48
N GLY A 85 -2.70 18.88 -0.08
CA GLY A 85 -3.53 17.83 -0.64
C GLY A 85 -4.17 16.92 0.41
N PRO A 86 -5.03 15.96 0.00
CA PRO A 86 -5.63 14.99 0.90
C PRO A 86 -4.59 14.13 1.62
N ALA A 87 -4.79 13.89 2.92
CA ALA A 87 -3.97 13.02 3.76
C ALA A 87 -4.84 11.88 4.29
N ILE A 88 -4.76 10.71 3.68
CA ILE A 88 -5.64 9.58 3.97
C ILE A 88 -4.82 8.35 4.36
N GLN A 89 -5.00 7.90 5.61
CA GLN A 89 -4.61 6.58 6.03
C GLN A 89 -5.84 5.68 5.97
N LEU A 90 -5.67 4.47 5.45
CA LEU A 90 -6.77 3.55 5.28
C LEU A 90 -6.38 2.12 5.69
N ASP A 91 -7.40 1.40 6.10
CA ASP A 91 -7.31 0.00 6.48
C ASP A 91 -8.50 -0.74 5.88
N THR A 92 -8.23 -1.57 4.90
CA THR A 92 -9.14 -2.55 4.31
C THR A 92 -8.45 -3.92 4.24
N ALA A 93 -7.66 -4.22 5.28
CA ALA A 93 -6.82 -5.40 5.37
C ALA A 93 -5.86 -5.53 4.17
N CYS A 94 -5.78 -6.69 3.54
CA CYS A 94 -4.87 -6.98 2.44
C CYS A 94 -5.04 -6.06 1.22
N SER A 95 -6.20 -5.42 1.04
CA SER A 95 -6.49 -4.54 -0.10
C SER A 95 -6.11 -3.07 0.15
N SER A 96 -5.56 -2.72 1.32
CA SER A 96 -5.34 -1.33 1.73
C SER A 96 -4.47 -0.56 0.75
N SER A 97 -3.32 -1.08 0.35
CA SER A 97 -2.42 -0.40 -0.58
C SER A 97 -3.02 -0.24 -1.99
N SER A 98 -3.75 -1.25 -2.47
CA SER A 98 -4.43 -1.16 -3.77
C SER A 98 -5.57 -0.13 -3.75
N LEU A 99 -6.31 -0.04 -2.64
CA LEU A 99 -7.32 1.00 -2.46
C LEU A 99 -6.70 2.39 -2.33
N ALA A 100 -5.52 2.51 -1.70
CA ALA A 100 -4.75 3.76 -1.66
C ALA A 100 -4.43 4.27 -3.07
N VAL A 101 -3.96 3.39 -3.96
CA VAL A 101 -3.71 3.72 -5.36
C VAL A 101 -5.00 4.15 -6.08
N HIS A 102 -6.11 3.45 -5.86
CA HIS A 102 -7.41 3.82 -6.45
C HIS A 102 -7.85 5.22 -6.03
N LEU A 103 -7.80 5.53 -4.73
CA LEU A 103 -8.17 6.85 -4.21
C LEU A 103 -7.24 7.95 -4.70
N ALA A 104 -5.95 7.69 -4.79
CA ALA A 104 -4.97 8.61 -5.37
C ALA A 104 -5.30 8.93 -6.84
N CYS A 105 -5.62 7.92 -7.65
CA CYS A 105 -6.06 8.11 -9.02
C CYS A 105 -7.35 8.94 -9.11
N GLN A 106 -8.30 8.75 -8.21
CA GLN A 106 -9.53 9.57 -8.16
C GLN A 106 -9.21 11.01 -7.78
N SER A 107 -8.38 11.23 -6.77
CA SER A 107 -7.96 12.57 -6.33
C SER A 107 -7.25 13.36 -7.44
N LEU A 108 -6.38 12.69 -8.22
CA LEU A 108 -5.74 13.30 -9.39
C LEU A 108 -6.75 13.65 -10.50
N ARG A 109 -7.74 12.78 -10.75
CA ARG A 109 -8.78 13.01 -11.77
C ARG A 109 -9.74 14.12 -11.38
N SER A 110 -10.07 14.26 -10.08
CA SER A 110 -10.94 15.33 -9.57
C SER A 110 -10.21 16.67 -9.42
N GLY A 111 -8.87 16.70 -9.51
CA GLY A 111 -8.07 17.92 -9.31
C GLY A 111 -7.90 18.29 -7.83
N GLU A 112 -8.21 17.40 -6.89
CA GLU A 112 -7.89 17.57 -5.48
C GLU A 112 -6.39 17.45 -5.23
N SER A 113 -5.70 16.62 -6.04
CA SER A 113 -4.24 16.49 -6.03
C SER A 113 -3.66 16.79 -7.42
N ASP A 114 -2.45 17.35 -7.44
CA ASP A 114 -1.63 17.51 -8.65
C ASP A 114 -0.55 16.43 -8.72
N VAL A 115 -0.04 16.01 -7.55
CA VAL A 115 0.83 14.85 -7.34
C VAL A 115 0.21 14.00 -6.25
N ALA A 116 0.33 12.69 -6.31
CA ALA A 116 -0.12 11.81 -5.25
C ALA A 116 0.93 10.74 -4.92
N LEU A 117 1.20 10.54 -3.62
CA LEU A 117 1.96 9.43 -3.09
C LEU A 117 0.97 8.37 -2.60
N ALA A 118 1.08 7.17 -3.13
CA ALA A 118 0.17 6.08 -2.78
C ALA A 118 0.94 4.79 -2.52
N GLY A 119 0.58 4.09 -1.45
CA GLY A 119 1.27 2.85 -1.11
C GLY A 119 0.78 2.22 0.16
N GLY A 120 1.61 1.38 0.74
CA GLY A 120 1.32 0.73 2.01
C GLY A 120 2.56 0.24 2.73
N VAL A 121 2.38 -0.02 4.02
CA VAL A 121 3.41 -0.56 4.90
C VAL A 121 2.82 -1.66 5.76
N SER A 122 3.61 -2.70 5.99
CA SER A 122 3.28 -3.79 6.91
C SER A 122 4.57 -4.31 7.55
N LEU A 123 4.65 -4.22 8.88
CA LEU A 123 5.71 -4.82 9.69
C LEU A 123 5.07 -5.73 10.74
N ILE A 124 5.77 -6.79 11.10
CA ILE A 124 5.39 -7.74 12.16
C ILE A 124 6.17 -7.34 13.41
N LEU A 125 5.58 -6.50 14.25
CA LEU A 125 6.24 -5.96 15.44
C LEU A 125 5.88 -6.73 16.72
N ALA A 126 4.89 -7.62 16.64
CA ALA A 126 4.42 -8.44 17.74
C ALA A 126 3.93 -9.80 17.24
N PRO A 127 4.00 -10.86 18.04
CA PRO A 127 3.63 -12.20 17.61
C PRO A 127 2.11 -12.47 17.61
N GLU A 128 1.30 -11.64 18.28
CA GLU A 128 -0.10 -11.93 18.55
C GLU A 128 -0.93 -12.09 17.27
N HIS A 129 -0.74 -11.19 16.31
CA HIS A 129 -1.42 -11.29 15.01
C HIS A 129 -0.96 -12.51 14.20
N LEU A 130 0.35 -12.79 14.24
CA LEU A 130 0.90 -13.97 13.56
C LEU A 130 0.35 -15.26 14.15
N ILE A 131 0.26 -15.34 15.49
CA ILE A 131 -0.38 -16.47 16.19
C ILE A 131 -1.83 -16.61 15.76
N GLY A 132 -2.58 -15.51 15.66
CA GLY A 132 -3.97 -15.51 15.20
C GLY A 132 -4.10 -16.08 13.78
N ILE A 133 -3.27 -15.66 12.85
CA ILE A 133 -3.25 -16.16 11.47
C ILE A 133 -2.85 -17.64 11.42
N CYS A 134 -1.91 -18.08 12.27
CA CYS A 134 -1.58 -19.51 12.41
C CYS A 134 -2.77 -20.33 12.89
N GLN A 135 -3.54 -19.83 13.86
CA GLN A 135 -4.75 -20.52 14.35
C GLN A 135 -5.85 -20.64 13.28
N MET A 136 -5.87 -19.72 12.32
CA MET A 136 -6.75 -19.79 11.15
C MET A 136 -6.25 -20.78 10.09
N ALA A 137 -5.12 -21.46 10.31
CA ALA A 137 -4.47 -22.36 9.35
C ALA A 137 -4.19 -21.71 7.98
N ALA A 138 -4.00 -20.38 7.94
CA ALA A 138 -3.79 -19.64 6.70
C ALA A 138 -2.31 -19.56 6.29
N LEU A 139 -1.38 -19.79 7.22
CA LEU A 139 0.05 -19.79 6.92
C LEU A 139 0.55 -21.15 6.48
N SER A 140 1.40 -21.16 5.46
CA SER A 140 2.14 -22.36 5.06
C SER A 140 3.13 -22.78 6.17
N PRO A 141 3.17 -24.06 6.55
CA PRO A 141 4.06 -24.56 7.60
C PRO A 141 5.56 -24.34 7.32
N ASP A 142 5.95 -24.25 6.05
CA ASP A 142 7.33 -23.99 5.63
C ASP A 142 7.58 -22.50 5.28
N GLY A 143 6.58 -21.63 5.48
CA GLY A 143 6.67 -20.19 5.25
C GLY A 143 6.74 -19.80 3.77
N ARG A 144 6.35 -20.68 2.85
CA ARG A 144 6.44 -20.43 1.40
C ARG A 144 5.07 -20.39 0.75
N CYS A 145 4.87 -19.39 -0.11
CA CYS A 145 3.76 -19.38 -1.05
C CYS A 145 4.06 -20.39 -2.18
N LYS A 146 3.22 -21.41 -2.32
CA LYS A 146 3.31 -22.39 -3.40
C LYS A 146 2.26 -22.09 -4.46
N THR A 147 2.35 -20.89 -5.03
CA THR A 147 1.34 -20.35 -5.95
C THR A 147 1.15 -21.26 -7.17
N PHE A 148 -0.11 -21.63 -7.46
CA PHE A 148 -0.50 -22.54 -8.54
C PHE A 148 0.00 -23.99 -8.42
N ASP A 149 0.66 -24.37 -7.34
CA ASP A 149 1.08 -25.74 -7.09
C ASP A 149 -0.01 -26.52 -6.37
N ALA A 150 -0.16 -27.82 -6.73
CA ALA A 150 -1.11 -28.71 -6.06
C ALA A 150 -0.76 -28.96 -4.58
N SER A 151 0.46 -28.66 -4.14
CA SER A 151 0.91 -28.73 -2.76
C SER A 151 0.72 -27.42 -1.98
N ALA A 152 -0.02 -26.46 -2.52
CA ALA A 152 -0.31 -25.20 -1.83
C ALA A 152 -1.06 -25.49 -0.51
N ASP A 153 -0.52 -24.98 0.60
CA ASP A 153 -0.93 -25.26 1.97
C ASP A 153 -0.96 -24.01 2.86
N GLY A 154 -1.02 -22.83 2.25
CA GLY A 154 -1.05 -21.54 2.91
C GLY A 154 -0.11 -20.52 2.25
N PHE A 155 0.02 -19.36 2.87
CA PHE A 155 0.93 -18.31 2.39
C PHE A 155 2.08 -18.08 3.37
N GLY A 156 3.16 -17.46 2.89
CA GLY A 156 4.25 -16.94 3.73
C GLY A 156 3.96 -15.50 4.11
N GLN A 157 3.93 -15.20 5.41
CA GLN A 157 3.79 -13.83 5.88
C GLN A 157 5.07 -13.05 5.60
N GLY A 158 4.93 -11.86 5.03
CA GLY A 158 6.04 -10.96 4.72
C GLY A 158 5.90 -9.61 5.37
N GLU A 159 6.98 -8.85 5.37
CA GLU A 159 7.04 -7.46 5.77
C GLU A 159 7.48 -6.60 4.60
N GLY A 160 7.10 -5.34 4.60
CA GLY A 160 7.56 -4.42 3.58
C GLY A 160 6.87 -3.07 3.61
N CYS A 161 7.42 -2.17 2.80
CA CYS A 161 6.85 -0.88 2.50
C CYS A 161 7.06 -0.58 1.02
N GLY A 162 6.02 -0.11 0.35
CA GLY A 162 6.11 0.32 -1.04
C GLY A 162 5.23 1.53 -1.28
N VAL A 163 5.78 2.52 -1.98
CA VAL A 163 5.08 3.75 -2.36
C VAL A 163 5.36 4.05 -3.82
N ILE A 164 4.35 4.56 -4.51
CA ILE A 164 4.47 5.06 -5.88
C ILE A 164 4.08 6.54 -5.93
N ALA A 165 4.78 7.31 -6.77
CA ALA A 165 4.40 8.67 -7.12
C ALA A 165 3.51 8.63 -8.37
N LEU A 166 2.36 9.28 -8.28
CA LEU A 166 1.37 9.35 -9.34
C LEU A 166 1.13 10.80 -9.75
N LYS A 167 0.91 11.01 -11.05
CA LYS A 167 0.61 12.30 -11.64
C LYS A 167 -0.29 12.10 -12.86
N ARG A 168 -1.08 13.09 -13.22
CA ARG A 168 -1.80 13.02 -14.51
C ARG A 168 -0.78 12.95 -15.64
N LEU A 169 -1.01 12.08 -16.63
CA LEU A 169 -0.05 11.84 -17.71
C LEU A 169 0.31 13.13 -18.46
N ALA A 170 -0.67 13.99 -18.73
CA ALA A 170 -0.44 15.25 -19.42
C ALA A 170 0.50 16.19 -18.63
N ASP A 171 0.33 16.25 -17.29
CA ASP A 171 1.16 17.07 -16.42
C ASP A 171 2.58 16.49 -16.32
N ALA A 172 2.70 15.17 -16.18
CA ALA A 172 3.99 14.48 -16.16
C ALA A 172 4.78 14.71 -17.45
N GLN A 173 4.12 14.68 -18.61
CA GLN A 173 4.73 14.96 -19.91
C GLN A 173 5.15 16.44 -20.04
N ALA A 174 4.30 17.36 -19.56
CA ALA A 174 4.61 18.80 -19.59
C ALA A 174 5.80 19.16 -18.70
N ASP A 175 5.92 18.48 -17.55
CA ASP A 175 7.02 18.70 -16.61
C ASP A 175 8.30 17.93 -16.98
N GLY A 176 8.23 17.04 -17.98
CA GLY A 176 9.36 16.23 -18.42
C GLY A 176 9.72 15.08 -17.47
N ASP A 177 8.75 14.62 -16.68
CA ASP A 177 8.95 13.52 -15.74
C ASP A 177 9.25 12.20 -16.47
N ASN A 178 10.03 11.33 -15.83
CA ASN A 178 10.28 9.99 -16.33
C ASN A 178 9.09 9.07 -16.00
N VAL A 179 8.19 8.89 -16.95
CA VAL A 179 6.99 8.05 -16.80
C VAL A 179 7.36 6.57 -16.95
N LEU A 180 7.29 5.81 -15.87
CA LEU A 180 7.59 4.38 -15.85
C LEU A 180 6.41 3.53 -16.34
N ALA A 181 5.18 3.92 -16.00
CA ALA A 181 3.97 3.21 -16.35
C ALA A 181 2.74 4.13 -16.30
N VAL A 182 1.64 3.70 -16.90
CA VAL A 182 0.37 4.44 -16.90
C VAL A 182 -0.74 3.57 -16.31
N VAL A 183 -1.39 4.07 -15.23
CA VAL A 183 -2.58 3.45 -14.68
C VAL A 183 -3.79 3.84 -15.53
N GLN A 184 -4.23 2.95 -16.40
CA GLN A 184 -5.35 3.21 -17.30
C GLN A 184 -6.72 3.19 -16.60
N GLY A 185 -6.86 2.35 -15.59
CA GLY A 185 -8.11 2.25 -14.85
C GLY A 185 -7.91 1.63 -13.46
N SER A 186 -8.81 1.96 -12.56
CA SER A 186 -8.88 1.35 -11.23
C SER A 186 -10.33 1.32 -10.78
N ALA A 187 -10.72 0.28 -10.05
CA ALA A 187 -12.05 0.16 -9.48
C ALA A 187 -11.97 -0.47 -8.09
N ALA A 188 -12.87 -0.08 -7.21
CA ALA A 188 -13.09 -0.72 -5.92
C ALA A 188 -14.54 -1.21 -5.88
N THR A 189 -14.76 -2.44 -5.40
CA THR A 189 -16.09 -3.03 -5.33
C THR A 189 -16.59 -3.09 -3.88
N PRO A 190 -17.88 -2.82 -3.60
CA PRO A 190 -18.41 -2.76 -2.24
C PRO A 190 -18.75 -4.13 -1.61
N LYS A 191 -18.46 -5.24 -2.29
CA LYS A 191 -18.82 -6.58 -1.77
C LYS A 191 -17.77 -7.09 -0.80
N VAL A 192 -18.01 -6.91 0.48
CA VAL A 192 -17.27 -7.55 1.57
C VAL A 192 -17.32 -9.09 1.38
N GLY A 193 -16.16 -9.75 1.38
CA GLY A 193 -16.04 -11.20 1.22
C GLY A 193 -15.82 -11.70 -0.22
N LYS A 194 -16.19 -10.94 -1.26
CA LYS A 194 -15.85 -11.25 -2.67
C LYS A 194 -15.02 -10.18 -3.35
N ALA A 195 -14.67 -9.16 -2.66
CA ALA A 195 -14.19 -7.92 -3.24
C ALA A 195 -12.97 -7.36 -2.53
N MET A 196 -12.02 -8.18 -2.27
CA MET A 196 -10.67 -7.68 -1.99
C MET A 196 -9.89 -7.43 -3.29
N HIS A 197 -10.63 -7.24 -4.41
CA HIS A 197 -10.02 -6.97 -5.70
C HIS A 197 -10.32 -5.57 -6.20
N PRO A 198 -9.34 -4.69 -6.31
CA PRO A 198 -9.38 -3.68 -7.36
C PRO A 198 -9.29 -4.44 -8.69
N VAL A 199 -10.26 -4.24 -9.58
CA VAL A 199 -10.23 -4.79 -10.94
C VAL A 199 -9.10 -4.08 -11.69
N LEU A 200 -7.87 -4.54 -11.50
CA LEU A 200 -6.72 -4.16 -12.32
C LEU A 200 -6.63 -5.03 -13.57
N SER A 201 -7.26 -6.22 -13.56
CA SER A 201 -6.98 -7.27 -14.54
C SER A 201 -7.70 -7.13 -15.89
N ASP A 202 -8.92 -6.60 -15.95
CA ASP A 202 -9.70 -6.70 -17.20
C ASP A 202 -9.39 -5.63 -18.27
N ARG A 203 -8.57 -4.62 -17.98
CA ARG A 203 -8.21 -3.57 -18.93
C ARG A 203 -6.72 -3.47 -19.27
N LEU A 204 -5.85 -4.13 -18.54
CA LEU A 204 -4.43 -4.23 -18.90
C LEU A 204 -4.20 -5.05 -20.19
N VAL A 205 -5.13 -5.95 -20.52
CA VAL A 205 -5.08 -6.77 -21.73
C VAL A 205 -5.37 -5.98 -23.02
N LYS A 206 -5.86 -4.75 -22.95
CA LYS A 206 -6.17 -3.92 -24.14
C LYS A 206 -5.04 -2.98 -24.56
N LEU A 207 -3.87 -3.07 -23.97
CA LEU A 207 -2.67 -2.29 -24.38
C LEU A 207 -1.95 -2.84 -25.63
N GLU A 208 -2.37 -3.98 -26.17
CA GLU A 208 -1.69 -4.63 -27.27
C GLU A 208 -2.00 -4.07 -28.68
N GLN A 209 -2.79 -3.03 -28.81
CA GLN A 209 -3.17 -2.51 -30.15
C GLN A 209 -3.00 -0.99 -30.29
N GLY A 210 -1.83 -0.45 -30.01
CA GLY A 210 -1.55 0.97 -30.29
C GLY A 210 -0.05 1.21 -30.49
N ASP A 211 0.29 1.49 -31.73
CA ASP A 211 1.65 1.80 -32.19
C ASP A 211 2.29 2.96 -31.40
N GLY A 212 3.46 2.72 -30.80
CA GLY A 212 4.36 3.79 -30.40
C GLY A 212 5.18 3.67 -29.13
N ILE A 213 5.08 2.59 -28.33
CA ILE A 213 5.83 2.47 -27.07
C ILE A 213 6.60 1.15 -26.98
N GLN A 214 7.50 0.89 -27.92
CA GLN A 214 8.30 -0.35 -27.91
C GLN A 214 9.44 -0.38 -26.88
N ALA A 215 9.85 0.72 -26.31
CA ALA A 215 10.94 0.78 -25.34
C ALA A 215 10.52 0.61 -23.87
N CYS A 216 9.25 0.85 -23.52
CA CYS A 216 8.70 0.62 -22.18
C CYS A 216 8.15 -0.80 -21.98
N ASP A 217 8.06 -1.59 -23.04
CA ASP A 217 7.26 -2.81 -23.10
C ASP A 217 7.85 -3.97 -22.26
N SER A 218 9.17 -4.08 -22.13
CA SER A 218 9.78 -5.15 -21.31
C SER A 218 9.68 -4.83 -19.81
N ALA A 219 10.00 -3.61 -19.40
CA ALA A 219 9.91 -3.20 -18.00
C ALA A 219 8.45 -3.15 -17.51
N LEU A 220 7.52 -2.78 -18.40
CA LEU A 220 6.08 -2.80 -18.10
C LEU A 220 5.57 -4.24 -17.96
N ARG A 221 6.01 -5.16 -18.82
CA ARG A 221 5.66 -6.58 -18.70
C ARG A 221 6.21 -7.19 -17.42
N ASP A 222 7.42 -6.84 -17.02
CA ASP A 222 8.04 -7.35 -15.79
C ASP A 222 7.35 -6.79 -14.54
N ILE A 223 6.95 -5.51 -14.55
CA ILE A 223 6.18 -4.89 -13.46
C ILE A 223 4.74 -5.43 -13.43
N VAL A 224 4.10 -5.58 -14.59
CA VAL A 224 2.77 -6.18 -14.70
C VAL A 224 2.81 -7.64 -14.28
N ALA A 225 3.78 -8.43 -14.72
CA ALA A 225 3.96 -9.81 -14.30
C ALA A 225 4.21 -9.92 -12.80
N ALA A 226 5.06 -9.07 -12.21
CA ALA A 226 5.33 -9.05 -10.78
C ALA A 226 4.12 -8.57 -9.96
N THR A 227 3.36 -7.59 -10.44
CA THR A 227 2.12 -7.12 -9.78
C THR A 227 0.96 -8.09 -9.98
N GLU A 228 0.87 -8.76 -11.15
CA GLU A 228 -0.10 -9.84 -11.35
C GLU A 228 0.25 -11.05 -10.50
N GLU A 229 1.51 -11.41 -10.34
CA GLU A 229 1.94 -12.50 -9.50
C GLU A 229 1.71 -12.22 -8.01
N ALA A 230 1.99 -11.01 -7.53
CA ALA A 230 1.65 -10.56 -6.19
C ALA A 230 0.14 -10.50 -5.97
N ALA A 231 -0.62 -9.99 -6.95
CA ALA A 231 -2.09 -9.96 -6.89
C ALA A 231 -2.69 -11.36 -6.94
N ARG A 232 -2.12 -12.27 -7.74
CA ARG A 232 -2.56 -13.68 -7.81
C ARG A 232 -2.24 -14.45 -6.54
N CYS A 233 -1.09 -14.22 -5.90
CA CYS A 233 -0.78 -14.77 -4.58
C CYS A 233 -1.80 -14.33 -3.54
N HIS A 234 -2.16 -13.05 -3.51
CA HIS A 234 -3.21 -12.53 -2.64
C HIS A 234 -4.61 -13.08 -2.96
N THR A 235 -4.94 -13.21 -4.25
CA THR A 235 -6.26 -13.69 -4.70
C THR A 235 -6.48 -15.15 -4.35
N MET A 236 -5.47 -15.99 -4.54
CA MET A 236 -5.58 -17.40 -4.23
C MET A 236 -5.63 -17.65 -2.72
N ALA A 237 -4.88 -16.91 -1.92
CA ALA A 237 -4.98 -16.97 -0.48
C ALA A 237 -6.39 -16.59 0.00
N ALA A 238 -6.97 -15.50 -0.51
CA ALA A 238 -8.32 -15.07 -0.16
C ALA A 238 -9.43 -16.00 -0.70
N ALA A 239 -9.23 -16.64 -1.86
CA ALA A 239 -10.18 -17.61 -2.41
C ALA A 239 -10.14 -18.94 -1.64
N LEU A 240 -8.96 -19.40 -1.23
CA LEU A 240 -8.80 -20.58 -0.37
C LEU A 240 -9.41 -20.35 1.02
N ASP A 241 -9.24 -19.18 1.62
CA ASP A 241 -9.88 -18.80 2.88
C ASP A 241 -11.41 -18.81 2.77
N TYR A 242 -11.97 -18.39 1.65
CA TYR A 242 -13.41 -18.35 1.45
C TYR A 242 -14.03 -19.76 1.26
N GLU A 243 -13.37 -20.64 0.51
CA GLU A 243 -13.83 -22.03 0.36
C GLU A 243 -13.71 -22.83 1.67
N LEU A 244 -12.64 -22.60 2.46
CA LEU A 244 -12.47 -23.20 3.77
C LEU A 244 -13.55 -22.74 4.76
N LEU A 245 -13.89 -21.46 4.78
CA LEU A 245 -14.96 -20.91 5.62
C LEU A 245 -16.35 -21.44 5.21
N GLN A 246 -16.57 -21.71 3.92
CA GLN A 246 -17.83 -22.33 3.46
C GLN A 246 -17.93 -23.82 3.78
N THR A 247 -16.80 -24.53 3.90
CA THR A 247 -16.79 -25.95 4.28
C THR A 247 -16.85 -26.18 5.78
N MET A 248 -16.62 -25.15 6.59
CA MET A 248 -16.70 -25.19 8.07
C MET A 248 -18.04 -24.66 8.63
N ALA A 249 -18.93 -24.14 7.78
CA ALA A 249 -20.27 -23.67 8.12
C ALA A 249 -21.32 -24.69 7.68
#